data_c62e95447d87f424d8a18edc24beebb1
#
_entry.id   c62e95447d87f424d8a18edc24beebb1
#
_cell.length_a   1.000
_cell.length_b   1.000
_cell.length_c   1.000
_cell.angle_alpha   90.00
_cell.angle_beta   90.00
_cell.angle_gamma   90.00
#
_symmetry.space_group_name_H-M   'P 1'
#
loop_
_entity.id
_entity.type
_entity.pdbx_description
1 polymer ?
#
loop_
_entity_poly.entity_id
_entity_poly.type
_entity_poly.pdbx_seq_one_letter_code
_entity_poly.pdbx_strand_id
1 'polypeptide(L)'
;MGNKQEILGQYFTKIEIVCRLLDLLFDYKKYDNKIKILEPSFGTGNFIKCLNDKNYSDIDGCEIDKVLTKKPHDFFDLPLAQKYDLLIGNPPFSKYNLKESYFSLKNYVKSPVLPSLYLTKKELKKNKEKIENIFVLKSLKHIKDRNSSIGYVLPISFFIKNRNKSVKDEILKYFSTIIVYQNDKIWFDRSIPCCFAIFSNI
;
A
#
# COMPACT_ATOMS: atom_id res chain seq x y z
N MET A 1 8.51 24.48 0.91
CA MET A 1 8.03 23.34 0.10
C MET A 1 8.62 22.07 0.69
N GLY A 2 7.82 20.98 0.85
CA GLY A 2 8.34 19.68 1.29
C GLY A 2 9.31 19.10 0.26
N ASN A 3 10.27 18.28 0.71
CA ASN A 3 11.13 17.58 -0.23
C ASN A 3 10.34 16.51 -1.02
N LYS A 4 10.88 16.01 -2.15
CA LYS A 4 10.23 15.03 -3.03
C LYS A 4 9.75 13.79 -2.25
N GLN A 5 10.56 13.25 -1.35
CA GLN A 5 10.23 12.06 -0.55
C GLN A 5 9.00 12.29 0.35
N GLU A 6 8.92 13.46 0.99
CA GLU A 6 7.77 13.79 1.84
C GLU A 6 6.48 13.95 1.04
N ILE A 7 6.57 14.53 -0.16
CA ILE A 7 5.43 14.75 -1.06
C ILE A 7 4.92 13.42 -1.61
N LEU A 8 5.83 12.56 -2.07
CA LEU A 8 5.51 11.22 -2.57
C LEU A 8 5.16 10.24 -1.46
N GLY A 9 5.42 10.60 -0.19
CA GLY A 9 5.21 9.69 0.94
C GLY A 9 6.14 8.47 0.92
N GLN A 10 7.35 8.64 0.37
CA GLN A 10 8.34 7.56 0.19
C GLN A 10 9.09 7.27 1.49
N TYR A 11 8.80 6.13 2.09
CA TYR A 11 9.52 5.59 3.25
C TYR A 11 9.86 4.13 2.95
N PHE A 12 11.12 3.87 2.60
CA PHE A 12 11.54 2.53 2.18
C PHE A 12 11.75 1.64 3.40
N THR A 13 10.98 0.56 3.46
CA THR A 13 11.12 -0.43 4.52
C THR A 13 12.42 -1.22 4.34
N LYS A 14 13.22 -1.31 5.39
CA LYS A 14 14.48 -2.06 5.38
C LYS A 14 14.24 -3.53 5.06
N ILE A 15 15.15 -4.14 4.30
CA ILE A 15 14.98 -5.50 3.77
C ILE A 15 14.81 -6.54 4.88
N GLU A 16 15.58 -6.42 5.96
CA GLU A 16 15.48 -7.34 7.11
C GLU A 16 14.12 -7.25 7.82
N ILE A 17 13.49 -6.06 7.79
CA ILE A 17 12.14 -5.88 8.31
C ILE A 17 11.13 -6.52 7.35
N VAL A 18 11.26 -6.27 6.04
CA VAL A 18 10.36 -6.84 5.02
C VAL A 18 10.34 -8.36 5.11
N CYS A 19 11.51 -9.01 5.14
CA CYS A 19 11.57 -10.48 5.23
C CYS A 19 10.86 -11.00 6.48
N ARG A 20 11.03 -10.34 7.62
CA ARG A 20 10.33 -10.71 8.87
C ARG A 20 8.82 -10.49 8.78
N LEU A 21 8.35 -9.42 8.14
CA LEU A 21 6.92 -9.16 7.95
C LEU A 21 6.27 -10.21 7.04
N LEU A 22 6.99 -10.66 6.02
CA LEU A 22 6.55 -11.75 5.16
C LEU A 22 6.50 -13.08 5.92
N ASP A 23 7.48 -13.36 6.77
CA ASP A 23 7.45 -14.56 7.63
C ASP A 23 6.22 -14.56 8.51
N LEU A 24 5.92 -13.43 9.17
CA LEU A 24 4.71 -13.28 9.98
C LEU A 24 3.44 -13.51 9.16
N LEU A 25 3.34 -12.92 7.95
CA LEU A 25 2.18 -13.10 7.09
C LEU A 25 1.98 -14.59 6.75
N PHE A 26 3.07 -15.26 6.34
CA PHE A 26 3.02 -16.66 5.92
C PHE A 26 2.88 -17.64 7.09
N ASP A 27 3.16 -17.22 8.31
CA ASP A 27 2.82 -17.99 9.52
C ASP A 27 1.32 -17.96 9.80
N TYR A 28 0.68 -16.82 9.60
CA TYR A 28 -0.78 -16.69 9.73
C TYR A 28 -1.53 -17.37 8.60
N LYS A 29 -1.03 -17.28 7.38
CA LYS A 29 -1.70 -17.84 6.21
C LYS A 29 -0.70 -18.45 5.24
N LYS A 30 -0.88 -19.73 4.98
CA LYS A 30 -0.08 -20.45 3.99
C LYS A 30 -0.64 -20.22 2.59
N TYR A 31 0.24 -19.97 1.64
CA TYR A 31 -0.07 -19.82 0.24
C TYR A 31 0.73 -20.82 -0.58
N ASP A 32 0.14 -21.28 -1.67
CA ASP A 32 0.87 -21.92 -2.76
C ASP A 32 1.80 -20.89 -3.42
N ASN A 33 2.96 -21.27 -3.88
CA ASN A 33 3.91 -20.38 -4.56
C ASN A 33 3.43 -19.90 -5.95
N LYS A 34 2.29 -20.42 -6.43
CA LYS A 34 1.65 -20.02 -7.68
C LYS A 34 0.63 -18.88 -7.53
N ILE A 35 0.47 -18.34 -6.34
CA ILE A 35 -0.43 -17.20 -6.14
C ILE A 35 0.04 -16.00 -6.93
N LYS A 36 -0.94 -15.20 -7.39
CA LYS A 36 -0.68 -13.92 -8.02
C LYS A 36 -0.58 -12.81 -6.98
N ILE A 37 0.53 -12.09 -6.97
CA ILE A 37 0.85 -11.06 -5.97
C ILE A 37 0.92 -9.69 -6.63
N LEU A 38 0.48 -8.66 -5.93
CA LEU A 38 0.67 -7.26 -6.32
C LEU A 38 1.42 -6.49 -5.24
N GLU A 39 2.50 -5.80 -5.62
CA GLU A 39 3.09 -4.72 -4.84
C GLU A 39 2.74 -3.38 -5.48
N PRO A 40 1.79 -2.60 -4.92
CA PRO A 40 1.23 -1.42 -5.57
C PRO A 40 2.12 -0.17 -5.51
N SER A 41 3.26 -0.24 -4.82
CA SER A 41 4.24 0.85 -4.70
C SER A 41 5.60 0.29 -4.29
N PHE A 42 6.27 -0.38 -5.23
CA PHE A 42 7.41 -1.24 -4.86
C PHE A 42 8.67 -0.46 -4.40
N GLY A 43 8.76 0.86 -4.67
CA GLY A 43 9.90 1.65 -4.21
C GLY A 43 11.24 1.08 -4.65
N THR A 44 12.05 0.64 -3.67
CA THR A 44 13.35 -0.02 -3.91
C THR A 44 13.22 -1.52 -4.22
N GLY A 45 12.01 -2.08 -4.22
CA GLY A 45 11.73 -3.49 -4.56
C GLY A 45 12.05 -4.50 -3.45
N ASN A 46 12.17 -4.07 -2.20
CA ASN A 46 12.53 -4.96 -1.09
C ASN A 46 11.50 -6.07 -0.83
N PHE A 47 10.19 -5.78 -0.99
CA PHE A 47 9.15 -6.81 -0.89
C PHE A 47 9.25 -7.82 -2.05
N ILE A 48 9.41 -7.34 -3.29
CA ILE A 48 9.57 -8.21 -4.46
C ILE A 48 10.79 -9.12 -4.28
N LYS A 49 11.91 -8.56 -3.82
CA LYS A 49 13.13 -9.34 -3.58
C LYS A 49 12.90 -10.44 -2.54
N CYS A 50 12.37 -10.10 -1.35
CA CYS A 50 12.12 -11.12 -0.32
C CYS A 50 11.08 -12.17 -0.74
N LEU A 51 10.09 -11.80 -1.59
CA LEU A 51 9.13 -12.74 -2.16
C LEU A 51 9.81 -13.71 -3.14
N ASN A 52 10.67 -13.20 -4.04
CA ASN A 52 11.45 -14.03 -4.96
C ASN A 52 12.36 -15.01 -4.20
N ASP A 53 13.01 -14.54 -3.12
CA ASP A 53 13.86 -15.38 -2.24
C ASP A 53 13.04 -16.51 -1.56
N LYS A 54 11.72 -16.34 -1.46
CA LYS A 54 10.75 -17.34 -0.96
C LYS A 54 10.06 -18.15 -2.07
N ASN A 55 10.57 -18.08 -3.31
CA ASN A 55 10.08 -18.79 -4.51
C ASN A 55 8.69 -18.36 -4.99
N TYR A 56 8.23 -17.14 -4.67
CA TYR A 56 7.10 -16.54 -5.34
C TYR A 56 7.59 -15.80 -6.59
N SER A 57 6.99 -16.03 -7.75
CA SER A 57 7.44 -15.47 -9.03
C SER A 57 6.37 -14.73 -9.83
N ASP A 58 5.08 -14.99 -9.58
CA ASP A 58 3.98 -14.25 -10.24
C ASP A 58 3.68 -12.96 -9.47
N ILE A 59 4.56 -11.97 -9.64
CA ILE A 59 4.51 -10.71 -8.91
C ILE A 59 4.40 -9.54 -9.88
N ASP A 60 3.27 -8.85 -9.85
CA ASP A 60 3.10 -7.55 -10.48
C ASP A 60 3.54 -6.43 -9.53
N GLY A 61 4.11 -5.35 -10.07
CA GLY A 61 4.51 -4.18 -9.29
C GLY A 61 4.17 -2.86 -9.96
N CYS A 62 3.76 -1.87 -9.17
CA CYS A 62 3.59 -0.50 -9.61
C CYS A 62 4.58 0.42 -8.89
N GLU A 63 5.16 1.37 -9.61
CA GLU A 63 6.00 2.46 -9.06
C GLU A 63 5.91 3.67 -10.00
N ILE A 64 5.63 4.84 -9.44
CA ILE A 64 5.47 6.07 -10.23
C ILE A 64 6.76 6.87 -10.36
N ASP A 65 7.72 6.63 -9.47
CA ASP A 65 8.97 7.38 -9.45
C ASP A 65 9.95 6.88 -10.52
N LYS A 66 10.18 7.73 -11.53
CA LYS A 66 11.09 7.45 -12.64
C LYS A 66 12.55 7.26 -12.24
N VAL A 67 12.91 7.66 -11.02
CA VAL A 67 14.27 7.43 -10.48
C VAL A 67 14.41 5.99 -10.02
N LEU A 68 13.32 5.36 -9.56
CA LEU A 68 13.29 4.00 -9.03
C LEU A 68 12.98 2.95 -10.10
N THR A 69 12.33 3.34 -11.20
CA THR A 69 11.99 2.41 -12.28
C THR A 69 12.09 3.03 -13.67
N LYS A 70 12.54 2.24 -14.65
CA LYS A 70 12.53 2.62 -16.06
C LYS A 70 11.13 2.57 -16.69
N LYS A 71 10.18 1.87 -16.05
CA LYS A 71 8.80 1.69 -16.50
C LYS A 71 7.83 2.17 -15.42
N PRO A 72 7.71 3.50 -15.21
CA PRO A 72 6.81 4.04 -14.22
C PRO A 72 5.35 3.67 -14.55
N HIS A 73 4.65 3.15 -13.55
CA HIS A 73 3.26 2.76 -13.65
C HIS A 73 2.53 3.19 -12.37
N ASP A 74 1.45 3.94 -12.54
CA ASP A 74 0.63 4.36 -11.41
C ASP A 74 -0.35 3.25 -11.03
N PHE A 75 -0.35 2.88 -9.76
CA PHE A 75 -1.30 1.90 -9.22
C PHE A 75 -2.76 2.30 -9.50
N PHE A 76 -3.06 3.59 -9.54
CA PHE A 76 -4.41 4.06 -9.82
C PHE A 76 -4.86 3.84 -11.26
N ASP A 77 -3.93 3.63 -12.19
CA ASP A 77 -4.21 3.27 -13.58
C ASP A 77 -4.42 1.76 -13.78
N LEU A 78 -4.09 0.94 -12.76
CA LEU A 78 -4.22 -0.50 -12.86
C LEU A 78 -5.69 -0.90 -13.11
N PRO A 79 -5.98 -1.66 -14.20
CA PRO A 79 -7.33 -2.07 -14.56
C PRO A 79 -8.00 -2.91 -13.47
N LEU A 80 -9.24 -2.60 -13.08
CA LEU A 80 -9.98 -3.31 -12.02
C LEU A 80 -10.26 -4.79 -12.33
N ALA A 81 -10.13 -5.19 -13.59
CA ALA A 81 -10.22 -6.60 -13.99
C ALA A 81 -9.03 -7.44 -13.48
N GLN A 82 -7.89 -6.81 -13.20
CA GLN A 82 -6.73 -7.51 -12.63
C GLN A 82 -6.98 -7.83 -11.15
N LYS A 83 -6.88 -9.11 -10.80
CA LYS A 83 -7.17 -9.63 -9.46
C LYS A 83 -5.97 -10.39 -8.92
N TYR A 84 -5.81 -10.34 -7.59
CA TYR A 84 -4.65 -10.89 -6.90
C TYR A 84 -5.06 -11.70 -5.68
N ASP A 85 -4.28 -12.72 -5.40
CA ASP A 85 -4.42 -13.56 -4.20
C ASP A 85 -3.83 -12.84 -2.97
N LEU A 86 -2.77 -12.05 -3.19
CA LEU A 86 -2.10 -11.26 -2.15
C LEU A 86 -1.74 -9.87 -2.67
N LEU A 87 -2.11 -8.83 -1.94
CA LEU A 87 -1.55 -7.49 -2.11
C LEU A 87 -0.64 -7.20 -0.92
N ILE A 88 0.60 -6.82 -1.19
CA ILE A 88 1.63 -6.68 -0.16
C ILE A 88 2.48 -5.45 -0.43
N GLY A 89 2.96 -4.77 0.60
CA GLY A 89 3.90 -3.67 0.42
C GLY A 89 3.81 -2.59 1.49
N ASN A 90 4.42 -1.48 1.18
CA ASN A 90 4.40 -0.26 1.97
C ASN A 90 3.80 0.88 1.14
N PRO A 91 2.46 1.03 1.12
CA PRO A 91 1.83 2.15 0.41
C PRO A 91 2.41 3.49 0.84
N PRO A 92 2.45 4.49 -0.05
CA PRO A 92 2.89 5.81 0.34
C PRO A 92 1.99 6.38 1.44
N PHE A 93 2.60 6.99 2.46
CA PHE A 93 1.85 7.73 3.47
C PHE A 93 2.52 9.07 3.76
N SER A 94 1.73 10.12 3.70
CA SER A 94 2.22 11.48 3.73
C SER A 94 1.56 12.30 4.85
N LYS A 95 2.27 13.30 5.34
CA LYS A 95 1.67 14.36 6.16
C LYS A 95 0.62 15.16 5.40
N TYR A 96 0.71 15.19 4.08
CA TYR A 96 -0.24 15.85 3.19
C TYR A 96 -1.49 15.00 3.01
N ASN A 97 -2.63 15.66 2.84
CA ASN A 97 -3.83 14.98 2.37
C ASN A 97 -3.76 14.75 0.85
N LEU A 98 -4.68 13.95 0.31
CA LEU A 98 -4.69 13.59 -1.12
C LEU A 98 -4.67 14.83 -2.03
N LYS A 99 -5.46 15.87 -1.69
CA LYS A 99 -5.52 17.09 -2.50
C LYS A 99 -4.16 17.82 -2.54
N GLU A 100 -3.54 18.01 -1.39
CA GLU A 100 -2.24 18.68 -1.27
C GLU A 100 -1.14 17.87 -1.95
N SER A 101 -1.14 16.55 -1.75
CA SER A 101 -0.20 15.64 -2.41
C SER A 101 -0.36 15.66 -3.92
N TYR A 102 -1.60 15.63 -4.43
CA TYR A 102 -1.87 15.70 -5.87
C TYR A 102 -1.30 16.98 -6.51
N PHE A 103 -1.58 18.15 -5.94
CA PHE A 103 -1.05 19.41 -6.48
C PHE A 103 0.46 19.50 -6.40
N SER A 104 1.08 18.87 -5.42
CA SER A 104 2.53 18.82 -5.27
C SER A 104 3.16 17.79 -6.22
N LEU A 105 2.52 16.64 -6.41
CA LEU A 105 2.99 15.55 -7.27
C LEU A 105 3.08 15.93 -8.74
N LYS A 106 2.20 16.79 -9.25
CA LYS A 106 2.22 17.23 -10.65
C LYS A 106 3.56 17.82 -11.10
N ASN A 107 4.36 18.32 -10.16
CA ASN A 107 5.69 18.86 -10.44
C ASN A 107 6.75 17.76 -10.61
N TYR A 108 6.49 16.54 -10.15
CA TYR A 108 7.42 15.41 -10.14
C TYR A 108 7.01 14.27 -11.06
N VAL A 109 5.73 14.19 -11.38
CA VAL A 109 5.15 13.11 -12.19
C VAL A 109 4.40 13.76 -13.35
N LYS A 110 4.61 13.26 -14.59
CA LYS A 110 4.03 13.87 -15.81
C LYS A 110 2.50 13.92 -15.79
N SER A 111 1.83 13.03 -15.10
CA SER A 111 0.37 13.00 -14.96
C SER A 111 0.00 12.01 -13.85
N PRO A 112 -0.06 12.44 -12.59
CA PRO A 112 -0.66 11.59 -11.58
C PRO A 112 -2.13 11.46 -11.93
N VAL A 113 -2.58 10.24 -12.22
CA VAL A 113 -4.00 9.98 -12.42
C VAL A 113 -4.68 10.14 -11.08
N LEU A 114 -5.67 11.00 -11.05
CA LEU A 114 -6.54 11.12 -9.90
C LEU A 114 -7.23 9.76 -9.69
N PRO A 115 -7.40 9.33 -8.45
CA PRO A 115 -8.18 8.14 -8.13
C PRO A 115 -9.67 8.41 -8.42
N SER A 116 -9.97 8.72 -9.69
CA SER A 116 -11.30 9.07 -10.21
C SER A 116 -12.31 7.94 -10.03
N LEU A 117 -11.82 6.72 -9.80
CA LEU A 117 -12.63 5.54 -9.54
C LEU A 117 -13.34 5.57 -8.17
N TYR A 118 -12.93 6.45 -7.27
CA TYR A 118 -13.46 6.49 -5.90
C TYR A 118 -14.02 7.83 -5.49
N LEU A 119 -13.66 8.89 -6.22
CA LEU A 119 -13.99 10.23 -5.83
C LEU A 119 -14.45 11.03 -7.04
N THR A 120 -15.61 11.63 -6.94
CA THR A 120 -16.04 12.65 -7.92
C THR A 120 -15.13 13.87 -7.83
N LYS A 121 -15.07 14.68 -8.92
CA LYS A 121 -14.34 15.96 -8.90
C LYS A 121 -14.75 16.86 -7.74
N LYS A 122 -16.01 16.78 -7.28
CA LYS A 122 -16.55 17.54 -6.14
C LYS A 122 -16.01 17.02 -4.82
N GLU A 123 -15.92 15.69 -4.67
CA GLU A 123 -15.38 15.03 -3.49
C GLU A 123 -13.87 15.25 -3.39
N LEU A 124 -13.13 15.18 -4.52
CA LEU A 124 -11.71 15.51 -4.58
C LEU A 124 -11.41 16.94 -4.12
N LYS A 125 -12.26 17.92 -4.48
CA LYS A 125 -12.10 19.30 -4.02
C LYS A 125 -12.32 19.47 -2.51
N LYS A 126 -13.16 18.63 -1.90
CA LYS A 126 -13.46 18.63 -0.46
C LYS A 126 -12.64 17.65 0.36
N ASN A 127 -12.00 16.69 -0.31
CA ASN A 127 -11.46 15.52 0.35
C ASN A 127 -10.14 15.81 1.08
N LYS A 128 -10.13 15.47 2.35
CA LYS A 128 -8.96 15.50 3.25
C LYS A 128 -8.39 14.10 3.48
N GLU A 129 -8.74 13.13 2.62
CA GLU A 129 -8.26 11.77 2.77
C GLU A 129 -6.75 11.67 2.57
N LYS A 130 -6.15 10.79 3.33
CA LYS A 130 -4.74 10.45 3.22
C LYS A 130 -4.50 9.47 2.07
N ILE A 131 -3.33 9.56 1.47
CA ILE A 131 -2.96 8.70 0.34
C ILE A 131 -3.05 7.22 0.73
N GLU A 132 -2.54 6.86 1.91
CA GLU A 132 -2.61 5.48 2.42
C GLU A 132 -4.03 4.92 2.48
N ASN A 133 -5.02 5.76 2.82
CA ASN A 133 -6.43 5.35 2.84
C ASN A 133 -6.94 4.98 1.44
N ILE A 134 -6.59 5.79 0.44
CA ILE A 134 -7.01 5.56 -0.95
C ILE A 134 -6.31 4.32 -1.53
N PHE A 135 -5.04 4.09 -1.19
CA PHE A 135 -4.35 2.85 -1.57
C PHE A 135 -5.07 1.62 -1.02
N VAL A 136 -5.44 1.63 0.27
CA VAL A 136 -6.21 0.54 0.88
C VAL A 136 -7.55 0.33 0.15
N LEU A 137 -8.33 1.39 -0.06
CA LEU A 137 -9.64 1.31 -0.72
C LEU A 137 -9.54 0.77 -2.16
N LYS A 138 -8.53 1.22 -2.92
CA LYS A 138 -8.29 0.67 -4.27
C LYS A 138 -7.90 -0.80 -4.20
N SER A 139 -7.04 -1.17 -3.27
CA SER A 139 -6.59 -2.56 -3.09
C SER A 139 -7.75 -3.52 -2.86
N LEU A 140 -8.78 -3.11 -2.11
CA LEU A 140 -9.99 -3.92 -1.92
C LEU A 140 -10.70 -4.27 -3.24
N LYS A 141 -10.54 -3.45 -4.29
CA LYS A 141 -11.10 -3.73 -5.62
C LYS A 141 -10.26 -4.68 -6.46
N HIS A 142 -9.04 -4.99 -6.02
CA HIS A 142 -8.13 -5.90 -6.70
C HIS A 142 -8.02 -7.27 -6.02
N ILE A 143 -8.67 -7.50 -4.89
CA ILE A 143 -8.74 -8.83 -4.30
C ILE A 143 -9.52 -9.78 -5.21
N LYS A 144 -9.04 -11.01 -5.34
CA LYS A 144 -9.59 -12.05 -6.23
C LYS A 144 -10.84 -12.68 -5.64
N ASP A 145 -10.76 -13.11 -4.40
CA ASP A 145 -11.82 -13.80 -3.69
C ASP A 145 -11.65 -13.72 -2.17
N ARG A 146 -12.44 -14.51 -1.43
CA ARG A 146 -12.39 -14.55 0.05
C ARG A 146 -11.07 -15.12 0.61
N ASN A 147 -10.29 -15.85 -0.20
CA ASN A 147 -9.00 -16.39 0.21
C ASN A 147 -7.87 -15.39 -0.01
N SER A 148 -8.14 -14.27 -0.64
CA SER A 148 -7.15 -13.21 -0.82
C SER A 148 -6.84 -12.50 0.50
N SER A 149 -5.67 -11.84 0.56
CA SER A 149 -5.29 -11.03 1.71
C SER A 149 -4.58 -9.76 1.29
N ILE A 150 -4.53 -8.79 2.20
CA ILE A 150 -3.73 -7.58 2.07
C ILE A 150 -2.79 -7.50 3.27
N GLY A 151 -1.49 -7.34 3.01
CA GLY A 151 -0.46 -7.15 4.03
C GLY A 151 0.27 -5.82 3.81
N TYR A 152 -0.08 -4.78 4.57
CA TYR A 152 0.48 -3.44 4.37
C TYR A 152 1.19 -2.88 5.59
N VAL A 153 2.33 -2.24 5.34
CA VAL A 153 2.91 -1.32 6.32
C VAL A 153 2.07 -0.03 6.30
N LEU A 154 1.51 0.33 7.45
CA LEU A 154 0.65 1.51 7.60
C LEU A 154 1.10 2.35 8.80
N PRO A 155 0.88 3.67 8.79
CA PRO A 155 1.10 4.47 9.98
C PRO A 155 0.14 4.02 11.09
N ILE A 156 0.61 3.90 12.33
CA ILE A 156 -0.23 3.45 13.45
C ILE A 156 -1.48 4.33 13.63
N SER A 157 -1.38 5.60 13.22
CA SER A 157 -2.51 6.54 13.21
C SER A 157 -3.67 6.12 12.31
N PHE A 158 -3.45 5.16 11.40
CA PHE A 158 -4.52 4.58 10.57
C PHE A 158 -5.57 3.90 11.45
N PHE A 159 -5.14 3.17 12.46
CA PHE A 159 -6.03 2.44 13.37
C PHE A 159 -6.59 3.28 14.51
N ILE A 160 -5.81 4.22 15.03
CA ILE A 160 -6.16 5.00 16.23
C ILE A 160 -7.15 6.12 15.91
N LYS A 161 -7.03 6.76 14.74
CA LYS A 161 -7.81 7.96 14.42
C LYS A 161 -9.22 7.66 13.94
N ASN A 162 -10.22 8.30 14.54
CA ASN A 162 -11.63 8.16 14.16
C ASN A 162 -11.94 8.59 12.72
N ARG A 163 -11.17 9.51 12.14
CA ARG A 163 -11.34 9.93 10.74
C ARG A 163 -11.21 8.79 9.72
N ASN A 164 -10.53 7.71 10.08
CA ASN A 164 -10.36 6.54 9.22
C ASN A 164 -11.45 5.48 9.43
N LYS A 165 -12.50 5.79 10.21
CA LYS A 165 -13.57 4.83 10.50
C LYS A 165 -14.20 4.29 9.23
N SER A 166 -14.54 5.15 8.27
CA SER A 166 -15.17 4.74 7.00
C SER A 166 -14.31 3.76 6.21
N VAL A 167 -12.99 3.94 6.21
CA VAL A 167 -12.07 3.03 5.52
C VAL A 167 -11.99 1.69 6.26
N LYS A 168 -11.96 1.71 7.59
CA LYS A 168 -11.98 0.48 8.41
C LYS A 168 -13.29 -0.28 8.24
N ASP A 169 -14.42 0.41 8.23
CA ASP A 169 -15.73 -0.18 7.98
C ASP A 169 -15.80 -0.81 6.57
N GLU A 170 -15.14 -0.19 5.58
CA GLU A 170 -15.07 -0.77 4.22
C GLU A 170 -14.19 -2.03 4.19
N ILE A 171 -13.04 -2.06 4.89
CA ILE A 171 -12.19 -3.25 5.03
C ILE A 171 -12.99 -4.42 5.61
N LEU A 172 -13.78 -4.18 6.65
CA LEU A 172 -14.57 -5.20 7.34
C LEU A 172 -15.71 -5.79 6.51
N LYS A 173 -16.06 -5.18 5.35
CA LYS A 173 -16.99 -5.81 4.38
C LYS A 173 -16.34 -6.94 3.58
N TYR A 174 -15.02 -6.92 3.46
CA TYR A 174 -14.23 -7.88 2.67
C TYR A 174 -13.53 -8.92 3.54
N PHE A 175 -13.08 -8.51 4.72
CA PHE A 175 -12.25 -9.32 5.62
C PHE A 175 -12.85 -9.41 7.01
N SER A 176 -12.85 -10.62 7.57
CA SER A 176 -13.33 -10.88 8.93
C SER A 176 -12.26 -10.59 10.00
N THR A 177 -10.99 -10.54 9.61
CA THR A 177 -9.85 -10.47 10.52
C THR A 177 -8.91 -9.34 10.14
N ILE A 178 -8.50 -8.57 11.13
CA ILE A 178 -7.44 -7.57 11.03
C ILE A 178 -6.39 -7.89 12.08
N ILE A 179 -5.19 -8.24 11.63
CA ILE A 179 -4.04 -8.46 12.51
C ILE A 179 -3.12 -7.25 12.40
N VAL A 180 -2.73 -6.68 13.53
CA VAL A 180 -1.82 -5.53 13.58
C VAL A 180 -0.57 -5.93 14.35
N TYR A 181 0.56 -5.97 13.65
CA TYR A 181 1.87 -6.22 14.24
C TYR A 181 2.65 -4.91 14.37
N GLN A 182 3.19 -4.67 15.53
CA GLN A 182 4.07 -3.54 15.82
C GLN A 182 5.24 -4.00 16.68
N ASN A 183 6.39 -3.37 16.51
CA ASN A 183 7.54 -3.53 17.39
C ASN A 183 8.24 -2.16 17.57
N ASP A 184 9.24 -2.13 18.42
CA ASP A 184 10.06 -0.95 18.77
C ASP A 184 11.21 -0.68 17.79
N LYS A 185 11.38 -1.52 16.75
CA LYS A 185 12.45 -1.35 15.75
C LYS A 185 12.18 -0.19 14.82
N ILE A 186 13.24 0.43 14.33
CA ILE A 186 13.20 1.45 13.29
C ILE A 186 13.07 0.76 11.93
N TRP A 187 11.92 0.90 11.28
CA TRP A 187 11.59 0.23 10.01
C TRP A 187 12.11 0.97 8.79
N PHE A 188 12.36 2.28 8.91
CA PHE A 188 12.80 3.17 7.85
C PHE A 188 14.07 3.93 8.27
N ASP A 189 14.61 4.75 7.39
CA ASP A 189 15.72 5.66 7.73
C ASP A 189 15.30 6.80 8.68
N ARG A 190 13.99 6.93 8.95
CA ARG A 190 13.39 7.88 9.89
C ARG A 190 12.48 7.15 10.88
N SER A 191 12.42 7.67 12.10
CA SER A 191 11.47 7.16 13.11
C SER A 191 10.05 7.64 12.78
N ILE A 192 9.24 6.74 12.21
CA ILE A 192 7.82 6.96 11.94
C ILE A 192 7.06 5.83 12.62
N PRO A 193 6.12 6.14 13.53
CA PRO A 193 5.28 5.12 14.15
C PRO A 193 4.44 4.40 13.10
N CYS A 194 4.75 3.13 12.83
CA CYS A 194 4.06 2.30 11.86
C CYS A 194 3.76 0.92 12.42
N CYS A 195 2.94 0.19 11.71
CA CYS A 195 2.58 -1.19 11.99
C CYS A 195 2.48 -1.98 10.68
N PHE A 196 2.55 -3.29 10.76
CA PHE A 196 2.18 -4.18 9.66
C PHE A 196 0.76 -4.67 9.91
N ALA A 197 -0.13 -4.38 8.98
CA ALA A 197 -1.53 -4.75 9.05
C ALA A 197 -1.83 -5.86 8.05
N ILE A 198 -2.40 -6.97 8.50
CA ILE A 198 -2.86 -8.08 7.68
C ILE A 198 -4.39 -8.07 7.71
N PHE A 199 -5.00 -7.91 6.55
CA PHE A 199 -6.44 -8.05 6.35
C PHE A 199 -6.71 -9.38 5.67
N SER A 200 -7.48 -10.26 6.29
CA SER A 200 -7.67 -11.63 5.80
C SER A 200 -8.97 -12.23 6.33
N ASN A 201 -9.40 -13.30 5.69
CA ASN A 201 -10.39 -14.22 6.21
C ASN A 201 -9.65 -15.51 6.63
N ILE A 202 -9.32 -15.57 7.91
CA ILE A 202 -8.64 -16.69 8.54
C ILE A 202 -9.67 -17.47 9.35
#